data_05888afb7dd2636d82d18fd4bdaede3e
#
_entry.id   05888afb7dd2636d82d18fd4bdaede3e
#
_cell.length_a   1.000
_cell.length_b   1.000
_cell.length_c   1.000
_cell.angle_alpha   90.00
_cell.angle_beta   90.00
_cell.angle_gamma   90.00
#
_symmetry.space_group_name_H-M   'P 1'
#
loop_
_entity.id
_entity.type
_entity.pdbx_description
1 polymer ?
#
loop_
_entity_poly.entity_id
_entity_poly.type
_entity_poly.pdbx_seq_one_letter_code
_entity_poly.pdbx_strand_id
1 'polypeptide(L)'
;MTKQIIKLFNDIKTIKIQGATNVALAVGKGIKISASKSEFKTAPRFKKEIREDGKYLLSARDTEPMAENVYEFINYQLKKSKSKDVSELKKVVRDSVEYFFSIVEKNEKKIVKNGQNLIKFGDKVFTHCHSSTVIKILKGAKQSKKRFEVFQTETRP
;
A
#
# COMPACT_ATOMS: atom_id res chain seq x y z
N MET A 1 16.10 -2.04 14.62
CA MET A 1 15.54 -2.59 13.37
C MET A 1 15.52 -4.12 13.42
N THR A 2 14.41 -4.77 13.09
CA THR A 2 14.26 -6.22 13.19
C THR A 2 14.64 -6.93 11.88
N LYS A 3 15.02 -8.23 11.95
CA LYS A 3 15.31 -9.05 10.76
C LYS A 3 14.15 -9.04 9.74
N GLN A 4 12.89 -8.92 10.22
CA GLN A 4 11.71 -8.88 9.36
C GLN A 4 11.61 -7.58 8.55
N ILE A 5 11.97 -6.43 9.13
CA ILE A 5 12.00 -5.13 8.43
C ILE A 5 13.08 -5.15 7.36
N ILE A 6 14.28 -5.66 7.68
CA ILE A 6 15.38 -5.81 6.72
C ILE A 6 14.95 -6.72 5.55
N LYS A 7 14.28 -7.83 5.86
CA LYS A 7 13.75 -8.72 4.81
C LYS A 7 12.77 -8.02 3.89
N LEU A 8 11.79 -7.28 4.45
CA LEU A 8 10.82 -6.52 3.65
C LEU A 8 11.51 -5.48 2.76
N PHE A 9 12.47 -4.74 3.31
CA PHE A 9 13.29 -3.80 2.55
C PHE A 9 13.95 -4.48 1.33
N ASN A 10 14.64 -5.60 1.55
CA ASN A 10 15.32 -6.33 0.50
C ASN A 10 14.33 -6.88 -0.54
N ASP A 11 13.18 -7.41 -0.10
CA ASP A 11 12.15 -7.93 -1.00
C ASP A 11 11.54 -6.83 -1.89
N ILE A 12 11.42 -5.59 -1.39
CA ILE A 12 11.01 -4.41 -2.17
C ILE A 12 12.14 -4.01 -3.13
N LYS A 13 13.36 -3.83 -2.62
CA LYS A 13 14.52 -3.38 -3.39
C LYS A 13 14.87 -4.31 -4.55
N THR A 14 14.72 -5.62 -4.35
CA THR A 14 14.99 -6.65 -5.37
C THR A 14 13.78 -6.98 -6.26
N ILE A 15 12.72 -6.15 -6.18
CA ILE A 15 11.48 -6.30 -6.99
C ILE A 15 10.77 -7.65 -6.76
N LYS A 16 11.06 -8.37 -5.68
CA LYS A 16 10.26 -9.53 -5.26
C LYS A 16 8.87 -9.08 -4.82
N ILE A 17 8.77 -7.89 -4.21
CA ILE A 17 7.51 -7.19 -3.95
C ILE A 17 7.44 -6.06 -4.97
N GLN A 18 6.48 -6.13 -5.89
CA GLN A 18 6.28 -5.15 -6.95
C GLN A 18 4.82 -4.73 -7.08
N GLY A 19 4.60 -3.57 -7.70
CA GLY A 19 3.29 -2.94 -7.85
C GLY A 19 2.95 -2.05 -6.65
N ALA A 20 2.42 -0.86 -6.94
CA ALA A 20 2.22 0.23 -5.96
C ALA A 20 1.50 -0.22 -4.69
N THR A 21 0.39 -0.97 -4.84
CA THR A 21 -0.39 -1.48 -3.69
C THR A 21 0.42 -2.47 -2.84
N ASN A 22 1.16 -3.39 -3.46
CA ASN A 22 1.92 -4.40 -2.73
C ASN A 22 3.12 -3.78 -1.98
N VAL A 23 3.80 -2.79 -2.59
CA VAL A 23 4.88 -2.06 -1.94
C VAL A 23 4.33 -1.27 -0.74
N ALA A 24 3.21 -0.56 -0.90
CA ALA A 24 2.56 0.13 0.20
C ALA A 24 2.13 -0.82 1.34
N LEU A 25 1.56 -1.99 1.00
CA LEU A 25 1.23 -3.03 1.97
C LEU A 25 2.46 -3.51 2.73
N ALA A 26 3.59 -3.72 2.04
CA ALA A 26 4.84 -4.15 2.67
C ALA A 26 5.40 -3.08 3.61
N VAL A 27 5.36 -1.80 3.22
CA VAL A 27 5.76 -0.66 4.07
C VAL A 27 4.87 -0.57 5.31
N GLY A 28 3.54 -0.57 5.14
CA GLY A 28 2.59 -0.55 6.26
C GLY A 28 2.78 -1.74 7.21
N LYS A 29 2.97 -2.94 6.66
CA LYS A 29 3.28 -4.15 7.44
C LYS A 29 4.59 -4.01 8.21
N GLY A 30 5.63 -3.47 7.59
CA GLY A 30 6.92 -3.25 8.24
C GLY A 30 6.81 -2.27 9.40
N ILE A 31 6.10 -1.16 9.23
CA ILE A 31 5.84 -0.18 10.29
C ILE A 31 5.02 -0.81 11.44
N LYS A 32 4.01 -1.65 11.14
CA LYS A 32 3.24 -2.39 12.15
C LYS A 32 4.12 -3.38 12.92
N ILE A 33 5.08 -4.05 12.26
CA ILE A 33 6.06 -4.92 12.90
C ILE A 33 6.99 -4.11 13.80
N SER A 34 7.52 -2.97 13.34
CA SER A 34 8.32 -2.06 14.15
C SER A 34 7.58 -1.68 15.43
N ALA A 35 6.35 -1.17 15.30
CA ALA A 35 5.54 -0.78 16.43
C ALA A 35 5.30 -1.93 17.43
N SER A 36 4.98 -3.13 16.94
CA SER A 36 4.69 -4.27 17.81
C SER A 36 5.90 -4.73 18.60
N LYS A 37 7.09 -4.68 17.97
CA LYS A 37 8.36 -5.16 18.55
C LYS A 37 9.16 -4.08 19.27
N SER A 38 8.72 -2.83 19.23
CA SER A 38 9.38 -1.73 19.92
C SER A 38 9.45 -1.99 21.44
N GLU A 39 10.64 -1.82 22.00
CA GLU A 39 10.91 -1.93 23.43
C GLU A 39 10.98 -0.56 24.12
N PHE A 40 10.88 0.52 23.37
CA PHE A 40 10.88 1.87 23.93
C PHE A 40 9.68 2.11 24.84
N LYS A 41 9.97 2.73 26.00
CA LYS A 41 8.97 3.01 27.05
C LYS A 41 8.44 4.45 26.99
N THR A 42 9.04 5.30 26.16
CA THR A 42 8.65 6.71 26.06
C THR A 42 8.13 7.03 24.68
N ALA A 43 7.04 7.81 24.62
CA ALA A 43 6.39 8.22 23.39
C ALA A 43 7.35 8.91 22.38
N PRO A 44 8.26 9.83 22.79
CA PRO A 44 9.18 10.45 21.83
C PRO A 44 10.11 9.44 21.14
N ARG A 45 10.71 8.50 21.92
CA ARG A 45 11.60 7.48 21.36
C ARG A 45 10.85 6.49 20.46
N PHE A 46 9.68 6.06 20.89
CA PHE A 46 8.80 5.21 20.07
C PHE A 46 8.45 5.89 18.74
N LYS A 47 7.94 7.12 18.77
CA LYS A 47 7.58 7.88 17.55
C LYS A 47 8.79 8.11 16.65
N LYS A 48 9.99 8.28 17.22
CA LYS A 48 11.23 8.40 16.44
C LYS A 48 11.56 7.09 15.72
N GLU A 49 11.53 5.95 16.43
CA GLU A 49 11.76 4.62 15.84
C GLU A 49 10.82 4.34 14.67
N ILE A 50 9.51 4.59 14.85
CA ILE A 50 8.52 4.37 13.79
C ILE A 50 8.82 5.20 12.54
N ARG A 51 9.25 6.45 12.72
CA ARG A 51 9.64 7.30 11.58
C ARG A 51 10.91 6.81 10.89
N GLU A 52 11.91 6.40 11.64
CA GLU A 52 13.20 5.92 11.10
C GLU A 52 13.02 4.61 10.34
N ASP A 53 12.31 3.65 10.91
CA ASP A 53 12.02 2.37 10.27
C ASP A 53 11.13 2.54 9.03
N GLY A 54 10.16 3.46 9.08
CA GLY A 54 9.32 3.79 7.92
C GLY A 54 10.11 4.44 6.78
N LYS A 55 10.98 5.41 7.07
CA LYS A 55 11.88 6.01 6.08
C LYS A 55 12.83 4.99 5.47
N TYR A 56 13.38 4.09 6.28
CA TYR A 56 14.20 3.00 5.79
C TYR A 56 13.46 2.13 4.78
N LEU A 57 12.22 1.74 5.08
CA LEU A 57 11.41 0.95 4.16
C LEU A 57 11.09 1.69 2.85
N LEU A 58 10.79 2.99 2.94
CA LEU A 58 10.55 3.83 1.76
C LEU A 58 11.78 3.93 0.85
N SER A 59 12.99 4.02 1.42
CA SER A 59 14.22 4.12 0.64
C SER A 59 14.56 2.86 -0.17
N ALA A 60 13.82 1.76 0.02
CA ALA A 60 13.95 0.59 -0.85
C ALA A 60 13.40 0.86 -2.27
N ARG A 61 12.41 1.76 -2.39
CA ARG A 61 11.83 2.21 -3.67
C ARG A 61 11.12 3.55 -3.48
N ASP A 62 11.87 4.62 -3.61
CA ASP A 62 11.48 6.00 -3.33
C ASP A 62 10.46 6.60 -4.33
N THR A 63 10.22 5.91 -5.45
CA THR A 63 9.29 6.34 -6.51
C THR A 63 7.87 5.78 -6.37
N GLU A 64 7.49 5.26 -5.19
CA GLU A 64 6.17 4.66 -4.97
C GLU A 64 5.26 5.55 -4.10
N PRO A 65 4.46 6.44 -4.70
CA PRO A 65 3.66 7.41 -3.95
C PRO A 65 2.67 6.79 -2.96
N MET A 66 2.13 5.59 -3.25
CA MET A 66 1.21 4.93 -2.33
C MET A 66 1.92 4.45 -1.05
N ALA A 67 3.20 4.06 -1.14
CA ALA A 67 4.00 3.70 0.02
C ALA A 67 4.28 4.93 0.89
N GLU A 68 4.57 6.07 0.27
CA GLU A 68 4.71 7.35 0.97
C GLU A 68 3.40 7.76 1.66
N ASN A 69 2.28 7.64 0.96
CA ASN A 69 0.97 7.99 1.51
C ASN A 69 0.62 7.18 2.78
N VAL A 70 0.87 5.87 2.82
CA VAL A 70 0.62 5.09 4.04
C VAL A 70 1.56 5.50 5.18
N TYR A 71 2.82 5.77 4.88
CA TYR A 71 3.80 6.24 5.87
C TYR A 71 3.38 7.58 6.46
N GLU A 72 3.06 8.57 5.62
CA GLU A 72 2.63 9.90 6.06
C GLU A 72 1.31 9.85 6.84
N PHE A 73 0.36 9.01 6.42
CA PHE A 73 -0.88 8.81 7.14
C PHE A 73 -0.64 8.30 8.57
N ILE A 74 0.23 7.28 8.74
CA ILE A 74 0.58 6.75 10.07
C ILE A 74 1.24 7.83 10.92
N ASN A 75 2.21 8.58 10.37
CA ASN A 75 2.88 9.67 11.08
C ASN A 75 1.91 10.78 11.49
N TYR A 76 0.98 11.14 10.63
CA TYR A 76 -0.07 12.10 10.93
C TYR A 76 -0.92 11.64 12.13
N GLN A 77 -1.37 10.39 12.15
CA GLN A 77 -2.15 9.84 13.25
C GLN A 77 -1.34 9.79 14.56
N LEU A 78 -0.07 9.39 14.49
CA LEU A 78 0.82 9.42 15.66
C LEU A 78 1.08 10.85 16.18
N LYS A 79 1.18 11.83 15.27
CA LYS A 79 1.31 13.25 15.64
C LYS A 79 0.03 13.79 16.30
N LYS A 80 -1.13 13.43 15.74
CA LYS A 80 -2.45 13.82 16.26
C LYS A 80 -2.74 13.21 17.62
N SER A 81 -2.25 11.98 17.88
CA SER A 81 -2.38 11.34 19.20
C SER A 81 -1.60 12.10 20.25
N LYS A 82 -2.31 12.56 21.31
CA LYS A 82 -1.74 13.21 22.50
C LYS A 82 -1.25 12.21 23.55
N SER A 83 -1.46 10.91 23.32
CA SER A 83 -1.08 9.87 24.28
C SER A 83 0.43 9.85 24.52
N LYS A 84 0.81 9.68 25.80
CA LYS A 84 2.16 9.40 26.25
C LYS A 84 2.38 7.89 26.49
N ASP A 85 1.31 7.09 26.49
CA ASP A 85 1.38 5.66 26.65
C ASP A 85 1.75 4.98 25.33
N VAL A 86 2.86 4.24 25.36
CA VAL A 86 3.38 3.52 24.19
C VAL A 86 2.43 2.39 23.77
N SER A 87 1.69 1.78 24.67
CA SER A 87 0.72 0.73 24.33
C SER A 87 -0.42 1.28 23.48
N GLU A 88 -0.92 2.46 23.82
CA GLU A 88 -1.90 3.18 23.02
C GLU A 88 -1.33 3.60 21.65
N LEU A 89 -0.08 4.09 21.62
CA LEU A 89 0.56 4.46 20.36
C LEU A 89 0.78 3.28 19.42
N LYS A 90 1.10 2.09 19.96
CA LYS A 90 1.15 0.84 19.19
C LYS A 90 -0.21 0.52 18.56
N LYS A 91 -1.30 0.72 19.32
CA LYS A 91 -2.66 0.57 18.80
C LYS A 91 -2.95 1.57 17.69
N VAL A 92 -2.58 2.85 17.89
CA VAL A 92 -2.73 3.90 16.85
C VAL A 92 -2.05 3.47 15.55
N VAL A 93 -0.81 2.94 15.59
CA VAL A 93 -0.12 2.47 14.37
C VAL A 93 -0.89 1.33 13.72
N ARG A 94 -1.27 0.31 14.49
CA ARG A 94 -2.01 -0.85 13.97
C ARG A 94 -3.30 -0.43 13.29
N ASP A 95 -4.12 0.34 14.01
CA ASP A 95 -5.44 0.76 13.54
C ASP A 95 -5.33 1.69 12.32
N SER A 96 -4.28 2.53 12.27
CA SER A 96 -3.99 3.39 11.11
C SER A 96 -3.67 2.58 9.86
N VAL A 97 -2.83 1.55 9.98
CA VAL A 97 -2.49 0.67 8.87
C VAL A 97 -3.73 -0.07 8.36
N GLU A 98 -4.52 -0.64 9.27
CA GLU A 98 -5.73 -1.38 8.92
C GLU A 98 -6.78 -0.48 8.27
N TYR A 99 -6.98 0.72 8.81
CA TYR A 99 -7.90 1.71 8.25
C TYR A 99 -7.47 2.17 6.85
N PHE A 100 -6.18 2.50 6.66
CA PHE A 100 -5.67 2.92 5.35
C PHE A 100 -5.96 1.87 4.27
N PHE A 101 -5.64 0.62 4.54
CA PHE A 101 -5.86 -0.44 3.55
C PHE A 101 -7.34 -0.80 3.36
N SER A 102 -8.17 -0.64 4.38
CA SER A 102 -9.62 -0.81 4.22
C SER A 102 -10.21 0.22 3.25
N ILE A 103 -9.72 1.47 3.30
CA ILE A 103 -10.11 2.52 2.35
C ILE A 103 -9.60 2.21 0.94
N VAL A 104 -8.34 1.78 0.81
CA VAL A 104 -7.77 1.39 -0.50
C VAL A 104 -8.61 0.29 -1.14
N GLU A 105 -8.93 -0.77 -0.39
CA GLU A 105 -9.76 -1.87 -0.89
C GLU A 105 -11.18 -1.42 -1.28
N LYS A 106 -11.82 -0.59 -0.44
CA LYS A 106 -13.15 -0.05 -0.71
C LYS A 106 -13.15 0.82 -1.98
N ASN A 107 -12.12 1.65 -2.14
CA ASN A 107 -12.00 2.51 -3.30
C ASN A 107 -11.70 1.70 -4.57
N GLU A 108 -10.84 0.67 -4.48
CA GLU A 108 -10.58 -0.23 -5.60
C GLU A 108 -11.87 -0.89 -6.10
N LYS A 109 -12.70 -1.41 -5.19
CA LYS A 109 -14.02 -1.99 -5.56
C LYS A 109 -14.91 -0.98 -6.31
N LYS A 110 -14.92 0.29 -5.88
CA LYS A 110 -15.65 1.36 -6.57
C LYS A 110 -15.06 1.66 -7.95
N ILE A 111 -13.73 1.75 -8.06
CA ILE A 111 -13.04 2.00 -9.33
C ILE A 111 -13.36 0.87 -10.32
N VAL A 112 -13.28 -0.39 -9.86
CA VAL A 112 -13.62 -1.55 -10.71
C VAL A 112 -15.08 -1.48 -11.19
N LYS A 113 -16.03 -1.22 -10.27
CA LYS A 113 -17.45 -1.08 -10.61
C LYS A 113 -17.70 0.03 -11.63
N ASN A 114 -17.07 1.19 -11.45
CA ASN A 114 -17.25 2.32 -12.36
C ASN A 114 -16.56 2.06 -13.70
N GLY A 115 -15.32 1.57 -13.68
CA GLY A 115 -14.52 1.31 -14.87
C GLY A 115 -15.12 0.24 -15.77
N GLN A 116 -15.65 -0.84 -15.21
CA GLN A 116 -16.29 -1.89 -16.00
C GLN A 116 -17.54 -1.39 -16.77
N ASN A 117 -18.22 -0.34 -16.26
CA ASN A 117 -19.37 0.24 -16.90
C ASN A 117 -19.02 1.09 -18.13
N LEU A 118 -17.79 1.60 -18.20
CA LEU A 118 -17.29 2.35 -19.35
C LEU A 118 -17.05 1.44 -20.56
N ILE A 119 -16.70 0.17 -20.33
CA ILE A 119 -16.44 -0.79 -21.40
C ILE A 119 -17.78 -1.28 -21.97
N LYS A 120 -17.96 -1.16 -23.28
CA LYS A 120 -19.16 -1.57 -24.00
C LYS A 120 -18.91 -2.85 -24.82
N PHE A 121 -19.99 -3.42 -25.34
CA PHE A 121 -19.90 -4.54 -26.28
C PHE A 121 -19.26 -4.07 -27.59
N GLY A 122 -18.27 -4.83 -28.08
CA GLY A 122 -17.56 -4.52 -29.32
C GLY A 122 -16.40 -3.53 -29.15
N ASP A 123 -16.14 -3.01 -27.94
CA ASP A 123 -15.04 -2.07 -27.74
C ASP A 123 -13.68 -2.68 -28.01
N LYS A 124 -12.76 -1.85 -28.51
CA LYS A 124 -11.33 -2.08 -28.59
C LYS A 124 -10.64 -1.27 -27.50
N VAL A 125 -10.20 -1.96 -26.44
CA VAL A 125 -9.58 -1.35 -25.27
C VAL A 125 -8.07 -1.39 -25.41
N PHE A 126 -7.42 -0.23 -25.42
CA PHE A 126 -5.96 -0.15 -25.40
C PHE A 126 -5.48 0.12 -23.99
N THR A 127 -4.48 -0.64 -23.52
CA THR A 127 -3.84 -0.44 -22.21
C THR A 127 -2.32 -0.42 -22.34
N HIS A 128 -1.70 0.38 -21.49
CA HIS A 128 -0.25 0.50 -21.41
C HIS A 128 0.23 0.12 -20.02
N CYS A 129 1.37 -0.56 -19.94
CA CYS A 129 1.95 -1.03 -18.69
C CYS A 129 1.08 -2.05 -17.94
N HIS A 130 1.51 -2.44 -16.73
CA HIS A 130 0.82 -3.41 -15.90
C HIS A 130 0.13 -2.72 -14.73
N SER A 131 -1.21 -2.75 -14.70
CA SER A 131 -2.02 -2.27 -13.59
C SER A 131 -2.98 -3.34 -13.10
N SER A 132 -2.84 -3.76 -11.85
CA SER A 132 -3.77 -4.71 -11.23
C SER A 132 -5.21 -4.20 -11.21
N THR A 133 -5.41 -2.89 -11.07
CA THR A 133 -6.73 -2.25 -11.08
C THR A 133 -7.36 -2.33 -12.48
N VAL A 134 -6.58 -2.06 -13.54
CA VAL A 134 -7.06 -2.20 -14.93
C VAL A 134 -7.45 -3.65 -15.21
N ILE A 135 -6.63 -4.61 -14.81
CA ILE A 135 -6.95 -6.05 -14.96
C ILE A 135 -8.27 -6.40 -14.26
N LYS A 136 -8.50 -5.89 -13.05
CA LYS A 136 -9.77 -6.11 -12.32
C LYS A 136 -10.95 -5.50 -13.05
N ILE A 137 -10.81 -4.29 -13.64
CA ILE A 137 -11.84 -3.65 -14.45
C ILE A 137 -12.20 -4.52 -15.66
N LEU A 138 -11.19 -4.98 -16.41
CA LEU A 138 -11.39 -5.84 -17.58
C LEU A 138 -12.08 -7.17 -17.21
N LYS A 139 -11.62 -7.80 -16.11
CA LYS A 139 -12.26 -9.01 -15.56
C LYS A 139 -13.73 -8.75 -15.18
N GLY A 140 -14.02 -7.64 -14.51
CA GLY A 140 -15.39 -7.26 -14.16
C GLY A 140 -16.29 -7.05 -15.39
N ALA A 141 -15.79 -6.38 -16.43
CA ALA A 141 -16.50 -6.22 -17.70
C ALA A 141 -16.77 -7.58 -18.37
N LYS A 142 -15.79 -8.49 -18.36
CA LYS A 142 -15.96 -9.85 -18.92
C LYS A 142 -17.00 -10.67 -18.15
N GLN A 143 -16.98 -10.61 -16.82
CA GLN A 143 -17.97 -11.27 -15.96
C GLN A 143 -19.40 -10.76 -16.22
N SER A 144 -19.53 -9.49 -16.61
CA SER A 144 -20.80 -8.89 -17.05
C SER A 144 -21.18 -9.29 -18.48
N LYS A 145 -20.60 -10.38 -19.04
CA LYS A 145 -20.87 -10.94 -20.37
C LYS A 145 -20.58 -9.99 -21.54
N LYS A 146 -19.81 -8.94 -21.33
CA LYS A 146 -19.39 -8.04 -22.41
C LYS A 146 -18.31 -8.72 -23.25
N ARG A 147 -18.40 -8.55 -24.59
CA ARG A 147 -17.36 -8.96 -25.54
C ARG A 147 -16.62 -7.72 -25.99
N PHE A 148 -15.30 -7.72 -25.85
CA PHE A 148 -14.41 -6.62 -26.23
C PHE A 148 -13.02 -7.20 -26.52
N GLU A 149 -12.20 -6.46 -27.24
CA GLU A 149 -10.81 -6.79 -27.53
C GLU A 149 -9.89 -5.95 -26.66
N VAL A 150 -8.75 -6.52 -26.27
CA VAL A 150 -7.74 -5.80 -25.47
C VAL A 150 -6.41 -5.81 -26.22
N PHE A 151 -5.86 -4.63 -26.43
CA PHE A 151 -4.53 -4.40 -26.98
C PHE A 151 -3.63 -3.86 -25.87
N GLN A 152 -2.49 -4.49 -25.67
CA GLN A 152 -1.56 -4.10 -24.62
C GLN A 152 -0.15 -3.96 -25.19
N THR A 153 0.53 -2.87 -24.78
CA THR A 153 1.97 -2.75 -25.05
C THR A 153 2.75 -3.62 -24.06
N GLU A 154 3.83 -4.23 -24.56
CA GLU A 154 4.80 -4.88 -23.67
C GLU A 154 5.58 -3.79 -22.91
N THR A 155 5.68 -3.94 -21.59
CA THR A 155 6.52 -3.11 -20.74
C THR A 155 7.38 -4.01 -19.87
N ARG A 156 8.67 -3.72 -19.84
CA ARG A 156 9.64 -4.39 -18.97
C ARG A 156 10.14 -3.39 -17.94
N PRO A 157 10.28 -3.80 -16.65
CA PRO A 157 10.89 -2.93 -15.65
C PRO A 157 12.38 -2.73 -15.92
#